data_308a812febdc18d6a8a6654d483e6c21
#
_entry.id   308a812febdc18d6a8a6654d483e6c21
#
_cell.length_a   1.000
_cell.length_b   1.000
_cell.length_c   1.000
_cell.angle_alpha   90.00
_cell.angle_beta   90.00
_cell.angle_gamma   90.00
#
_symmetry.space_group_name_H-M   'P 1'
#
loop_
_entity.id
_entity.type
_entity.pdbx_description
1 polymer ?
#
loop_
_entity_poly.entity_id
_entity_poly.type
_entity_poly.pdbx_seq_one_letter_code
_entity_poly.pdbx_strand_id
1 'polypeptide(L)'
;AAKAGIPLIANLPFKEGNTYLGTWLKLSREGDVFTGYVSSDGLVWQKVGSLTVDLPDTAYVGFAVDANRAGNDLINYGTAKFSNIEINTAFANITYNTENVNVAGADKLAIGKDLAVTLSKVTGYVLPETVEVIISGKTAVQDVDYTYDKETGIIQVPNVQGDISISAFGVKRVVLPVEYEVVDEGNLLTITK
;
A
#
# COMPACT_ATOMS: atom_id res chain seq x y z
N ALA A 1 24.97 -13.92 -6.33
CA ALA A 1 23.71 -14.12 -5.61
C ALA A 1 24.05 -14.59 -4.20
N ALA A 2 23.77 -13.79 -3.18
CA ALA A 2 23.98 -14.17 -1.79
C ALA A 2 22.93 -15.23 -1.41
N LYS A 3 23.37 -16.39 -0.97
CA LYS A 3 22.50 -17.37 -0.32
C LYS A 3 22.16 -16.86 1.07
N ALA A 4 21.04 -16.17 1.21
CA ALA A 4 20.46 -15.92 2.52
C ALA A 4 19.77 -17.19 2.98
N GLY A 5 20.43 -17.99 3.81
CA GLY A 5 19.82 -19.16 4.45
C GLY A 5 19.21 -18.72 5.76
N ILE A 6 17.89 -18.90 5.92
CA ILE A 6 17.30 -18.91 7.25
C ILE A 6 17.96 -20.08 7.99
N PRO A 7 18.45 -19.87 9.23
CA PRO A 7 19.12 -20.96 9.96
C PRO A 7 18.18 -22.14 10.10
N LEU A 8 18.67 -23.31 9.75
CA LEU A 8 17.97 -24.59 9.84
C LEU A 8 17.45 -24.77 11.27
N ILE A 9 16.15 -24.95 11.40
CA ILE A 9 15.56 -25.34 12.68
C ILE A 9 15.81 -26.82 12.85
N ALA A 10 16.82 -27.17 13.61
CA ALA A 10 17.19 -28.55 13.85
C ALA A 10 16.12 -29.36 14.65
N ASN A 11 15.11 -28.69 15.24
CA ASN A 11 14.12 -29.33 16.07
C ASN A 11 12.72 -28.73 15.80
N LEU A 12 12.12 -29.06 14.67
CA LEU A 12 10.68 -28.87 14.50
C LEU A 12 9.96 -29.84 15.45
N PRO A 13 9.06 -29.37 16.32
CA PRO A 13 8.48 -30.18 17.41
C PRO A 13 7.49 -31.25 16.95
N PHE A 14 7.26 -31.40 15.65
CA PHE A 14 6.17 -32.22 15.07
C PHE A 14 6.71 -33.34 14.19
N LYS A 15 7.65 -34.12 14.72
CA LYS A 15 8.27 -35.22 13.98
C LYS A 15 7.71 -36.57 14.49
N GLU A 16 7.16 -37.38 13.58
CA GLU A 16 6.84 -38.77 13.82
C GLU A 16 7.76 -39.61 12.91
N GLY A 17 8.71 -40.33 13.52
CA GLY A 17 9.74 -41.04 12.78
C GLY A 17 10.60 -40.10 11.95
N ASN A 18 10.65 -40.27 10.62
CA ASN A 18 11.34 -39.43 9.65
C ASN A 18 10.39 -38.47 8.89
N THR A 19 9.14 -38.35 9.34
CA THR A 19 8.10 -37.56 8.66
C THR A 19 7.71 -36.40 9.55
N TYR A 20 7.72 -35.19 9.01
CA TYR A 20 7.14 -34.01 9.64
C TYR A 20 5.68 -33.94 9.21
N LEU A 21 4.74 -34.22 10.14
CA LEU A 21 3.32 -34.24 9.86
C LEU A 21 2.65 -32.97 10.36
N GLY A 22 1.77 -32.41 9.55
CA GLY A 22 0.85 -31.36 9.96
C GLY A 22 1.51 -30.06 10.42
N THR A 23 2.69 -29.72 9.87
CA THR A 23 3.36 -28.47 10.22
C THR A 23 2.88 -27.34 9.33
N TRP A 24 2.38 -26.27 9.94
CA TRP A 24 2.08 -25.04 9.25
C TRP A 24 3.34 -24.17 9.19
N LEU A 25 3.58 -23.60 8.01
CA LEU A 25 4.68 -22.67 7.78
C LEU A 25 4.09 -21.31 7.41
N LYS A 26 4.66 -20.24 7.96
CA LYS A 26 4.30 -18.88 7.62
C LYS A 26 5.57 -18.06 7.41
N LEU A 27 5.60 -17.30 6.33
CA LEU A 27 6.60 -16.28 6.06
C LEU A 27 5.89 -14.93 6.02
N SER A 28 6.33 -13.96 6.80
CA SER A 28 5.91 -12.56 6.69
C SER A 28 7.04 -11.72 6.14
N ARG A 29 6.69 -10.68 5.38
CA ARG A 29 7.59 -9.65 4.91
C ARG A 29 7.07 -8.28 5.37
N GLU A 30 7.94 -7.50 6.02
CA GLU A 30 7.70 -6.11 6.38
C GLU A 30 8.90 -5.29 5.89
N GLY A 31 8.74 -4.57 4.79
CA GLY A 31 9.85 -3.95 4.09
C GLY A 31 10.88 -5.01 3.66
N ASP A 32 12.11 -4.87 4.13
CA ASP A 32 13.21 -5.82 3.87
C ASP A 32 13.36 -6.90 4.93
N VAL A 33 12.52 -6.90 5.97
CA VAL A 33 12.56 -7.89 7.05
C VAL A 33 11.64 -9.06 6.73
N PHE A 34 12.23 -10.24 6.61
CA PHE A 34 11.52 -11.51 6.45
C PHE A 34 11.54 -12.26 7.77
N THR A 35 10.35 -12.69 8.24
CA THR A 35 10.21 -13.46 9.47
C THR A 35 9.52 -14.77 9.20
N GLY A 36 10.16 -15.86 9.59
CA GLY A 36 9.64 -17.22 9.50
C GLY A 36 8.97 -17.66 10.80
N TYR A 37 7.87 -18.39 10.66
CA TYR A 37 7.11 -18.97 11.76
C TYR A 37 6.72 -20.41 11.46
N VAL A 38 6.50 -21.18 12.52
CA VAL A 38 5.93 -22.53 12.48
C VAL A 38 4.75 -22.64 13.43
N SER A 39 3.82 -23.54 13.12
CA SER A 39 2.69 -23.85 13.99
C SER A 39 2.27 -25.30 13.81
N SER A 40 1.70 -25.90 14.86
CA SER A 40 1.10 -27.24 14.82
C SER A 40 -0.36 -27.24 14.39
N ASP A 41 -1.06 -26.12 14.59
CA ASP A 41 -2.50 -26.00 14.42
C ASP A 41 -2.93 -24.88 13.45
N GLY A 42 -1.96 -24.05 12.99
CA GLY A 42 -2.22 -22.87 12.19
C GLY A 42 -2.77 -21.67 12.96
N LEU A 43 -2.97 -21.79 14.28
CA LEU A 43 -3.54 -20.75 15.14
C LEU A 43 -2.48 -20.08 16.00
N VAL A 44 -1.66 -20.89 16.67
CA VAL A 44 -0.57 -20.40 17.53
C VAL A 44 0.75 -20.51 16.78
N TRP A 45 1.42 -19.39 16.59
CA TRP A 45 2.63 -19.28 15.77
C TRP A 45 3.88 -19.07 16.62
N GLN A 46 4.86 -19.91 16.43
CA GLN A 46 6.19 -19.77 17.00
C GLN A 46 7.13 -19.13 15.97
N LYS A 47 7.75 -18.00 16.36
CA LYS A 47 8.79 -17.36 15.53
C LYS A 47 10.02 -18.26 15.45
N VAL A 48 10.48 -18.50 14.25
CA VAL A 48 11.70 -19.24 13.94
C VAL A 48 12.92 -18.35 13.89
N GLY A 49 12.78 -17.22 13.19
CA GLY A 49 13.84 -16.26 13.01
C GLY A 49 13.42 -15.15 12.07
N SER A 50 14.27 -14.13 11.99
CA SER A 50 14.12 -13.02 11.02
C SER A 50 15.43 -12.81 10.29
N LEU A 51 15.31 -12.34 9.03
CA LEU A 51 16.43 -11.99 8.18
C LEU A 51 16.07 -10.71 7.43
N THR A 52 17.01 -9.76 7.38
CA THR A 52 16.89 -8.57 6.54
C THR A 52 17.53 -8.84 5.20
N VAL A 53 16.77 -8.71 4.12
CA VAL A 53 17.23 -8.93 2.74
C VAL A 53 16.67 -7.81 1.88
N ASP A 54 17.56 -7.08 1.23
CA ASP A 54 17.19 -6.09 0.21
C ASP A 54 16.68 -6.83 -1.02
N LEU A 55 15.37 -6.87 -1.19
CA LEU A 55 14.69 -7.43 -2.36
C LEU A 55 13.75 -6.39 -2.97
N PRO A 56 13.60 -6.42 -4.30
CA PRO A 56 12.60 -5.60 -4.98
C PRO A 56 11.21 -5.77 -4.36
N ASP A 57 10.37 -4.76 -4.50
CA ASP A 57 8.97 -4.80 -4.07
C ASP A 57 8.21 -6.01 -4.62
N THR A 58 8.52 -6.40 -5.85
CA THR A 58 7.98 -7.60 -6.48
C THR A 58 9.00 -8.72 -6.39
N ALA A 59 8.64 -9.80 -5.71
CA ALA A 59 9.47 -10.99 -5.56
C ALA A 59 8.65 -12.26 -5.85
N TYR A 60 9.33 -13.28 -6.35
CA TYR A 60 8.73 -14.60 -6.51
C TYR A 60 8.82 -15.36 -5.18
N VAL A 61 7.73 -16.01 -4.80
CA VAL A 61 7.66 -16.90 -3.63
C VAL A 61 7.46 -18.31 -4.11
N GLY A 62 8.19 -19.24 -3.52
CA GLY A 62 8.11 -20.65 -3.89
C GLY A 62 8.52 -21.56 -2.75
N PHE A 63 8.26 -22.84 -2.93
CA PHE A 63 8.67 -23.89 -2.01
C PHE A 63 9.89 -24.60 -2.56
N ALA A 64 10.84 -24.91 -1.68
CA ALA A 64 12.01 -25.74 -2.00
C ALA A 64 12.05 -26.93 -1.05
N VAL A 65 12.37 -28.09 -1.57
CA VAL A 65 12.54 -29.31 -0.80
C VAL A 65 13.94 -29.81 -1.01
N ASP A 66 14.66 -30.03 0.07
CA ASP A 66 16.00 -30.62 0.05
C ASP A 66 15.99 -31.91 0.87
N ALA A 67 16.54 -32.97 0.30
CA ALA A 67 16.65 -34.28 0.95
C ALA A 67 17.78 -34.38 1.96
N ASN A 68 18.43 -33.29 2.33
CA ASN A 68 19.56 -33.17 3.27
C ASN A 68 20.44 -34.45 3.32
N ARG A 69 21.44 -34.49 2.50
CA ARG A 69 22.34 -35.63 2.31
C ARG A 69 23.15 -35.91 3.59
N ALA A 70 22.69 -36.86 4.42
CA ALA A 70 23.48 -37.40 5.50
C ALA A 70 24.11 -38.72 5.01
N GLY A 71 25.42 -38.69 4.69
CA GLY A 71 26.16 -39.86 4.27
C GLY A 71 26.40 -39.99 2.75
N ASN A 72 27.06 -41.12 2.37
CA ASN A 72 27.46 -41.43 0.99
C ASN A 72 26.32 -42.00 0.11
N ASP A 73 25.08 -42.01 0.57
CA ASP A 73 23.96 -42.55 -0.21
C ASP A 73 23.54 -41.59 -1.31
N LEU A 74 23.78 -41.99 -2.54
CA LEU A 74 23.57 -41.19 -3.76
C LEU A 74 22.08 -41.07 -4.17
N ILE A 75 21.13 -41.69 -3.44
CA ILE A 75 19.74 -41.83 -3.88
C ILE A 75 18.77 -41.57 -2.70
N ASN A 76 18.85 -40.41 -2.06
CA ASN A 76 17.79 -39.96 -1.16
C ASN A 76 16.97 -38.86 -1.84
N TYR A 77 15.73 -39.17 -2.15
CA TYR A 77 14.77 -38.22 -2.65
C TYR A 77 13.95 -37.68 -1.47
N GLY A 78 13.97 -36.37 -1.28
CA GLY A 78 13.01 -35.70 -0.39
C GLY A 78 11.71 -35.45 -1.14
N THR A 79 10.59 -35.83 -0.53
CA THR A 79 9.26 -35.48 -1.04
C THR A 79 8.52 -34.68 0.01
N ALA A 80 7.92 -33.54 -0.39
CA ALA A 80 7.02 -32.80 0.46
C ALA A 80 5.71 -32.54 -0.28
N LYS A 81 4.61 -32.55 0.46
CA LYS A 81 3.29 -32.16 -0.02
C LYS A 81 2.87 -30.89 0.69
N PHE A 82 2.63 -29.84 -0.06
CA PHE A 82 2.10 -28.59 0.44
C PHE A 82 0.60 -28.50 0.10
N SER A 83 -0.20 -28.06 1.05
CA SER A 83 -1.64 -27.86 0.89
C SER A 83 -2.06 -26.60 1.66
N ASN A 84 -3.28 -26.10 1.40
CA ASN A 84 -3.82 -24.90 2.04
C ASN A 84 -2.86 -23.71 1.93
N ILE A 85 -2.39 -23.46 0.70
CA ILE A 85 -1.47 -22.35 0.42
C ILE A 85 -2.29 -21.07 0.37
N GLU A 86 -1.96 -20.12 1.24
CA GLU A 86 -2.55 -18.79 1.28
C GLU A 86 -1.46 -17.75 1.08
N ILE A 87 -1.74 -16.76 0.25
CA ILE A 87 -0.89 -15.58 0.08
C ILE A 87 -1.74 -14.38 0.48
N ASN A 88 -1.45 -13.83 1.65
CA ASN A 88 -2.13 -12.66 2.19
C ASN A 88 -1.24 -11.43 2.01
N THR A 89 -1.68 -10.51 1.19
CA THR A 89 -1.08 -9.19 1.09
C THR A 89 -1.84 -8.26 2.03
N ALA A 90 -1.13 -7.56 2.90
CA ALA A 90 -1.76 -6.49 3.67
C ALA A 90 -2.11 -5.35 2.70
N PHE A 91 -3.35 -4.90 2.78
CA PHE A 91 -3.84 -3.77 1.99
C PHE A 91 -4.35 -2.67 2.92
N ALA A 92 -4.16 -1.43 2.51
CA ALA A 92 -4.88 -0.28 3.01
C ALA A 92 -6.17 -0.11 2.22
N ASN A 93 -7.27 0.21 2.88
CA ASN A 93 -8.49 0.66 2.25
C ASN A 93 -8.43 2.18 2.11
N ILE A 94 -8.82 2.69 0.94
CA ILE A 94 -8.85 4.11 0.67
C ILE A 94 -10.31 4.53 0.53
N THR A 95 -10.73 5.49 1.33
CA THR A 95 -12.08 6.04 1.32
C THR A 95 -12.07 7.50 0.91
N TYR A 96 -13.08 7.89 0.16
CA TYR A 96 -13.21 9.26 -0.34
C TYR A 96 -14.52 9.86 0.17
N ASN A 97 -14.41 10.99 0.88
CA ASN A 97 -15.53 11.82 1.29
C ASN A 97 -15.50 13.11 0.47
N THR A 98 -16.18 13.10 -0.67
CA THR A 98 -16.07 14.22 -1.63
C THR A 98 -17.43 14.75 -2.02
N GLU A 99 -17.48 16.06 -2.22
CA GLU A 99 -18.66 16.75 -2.73
C GLU A 99 -18.22 17.81 -3.75
N ASN A 100 -18.93 17.89 -4.89
CA ASN A 100 -18.67 18.85 -5.96
C ASN A 100 -17.27 18.76 -6.60
N VAL A 101 -16.61 17.62 -6.44
CA VAL A 101 -15.39 17.22 -7.15
C VAL A 101 -15.54 15.76 -7.60
N ASN A 102 -14.94 15.41 -8.74
CA ASN A 102 -14.79 14.02 -9.13
C ASN A 102 -13.45 13.49 -8.61
N VAL A 103 -13.42 12.21 -8.27
CA VAL A 103 -12.25 11.51 -7.76
C VAL A 103 -11.88 10.37 -8.71
N ALA A 104 -10.60 10.26 -9.02
CA ALA A 104 -10.01 9.10 -9.67
C ALA A 104 -8.83 8.61 -8.83
N GLY A 105 -8.95 7.43 -8.24
CA GLY A 105 -7.96 6.80 -7.37
C GLY A 105 -8.34 5.36 -7.06
N ALA A 106 -7.41 4.61 -6.47
CA ALA A 106 -7.67 3.26 -6.01
C ALA A 106 -8.49 3.29 -4.71
N ASP A 107 -9.38 2.33 -4.52
CA ASP A 107 -10.12 2.08 -3.27
C ASP A 107 -9.36 1.12 -2.34
N LYS A 108 -8.31 0.49 -2.85
CA LYS A 108 -7.47 -0.46 -2.12
C LYS A 108 -6.05 -0.45 -2.65
N LEU A 109 -5.07 -0.42 -1.75
CA LEU A 109 -3.65 -0.36 -2.10
C LEU A 109 -2.84 -1.30 -1.22
N ALA A 110 -1.87 -2.01 -1.79
CA ALA A 110 -0.94 -2.82 -1.00
C ALA A 110 -0.10 -1.92 -0.07
N ILE A 111 0.05 -2.36 1.17
CA ILE A 111 0.91 -1.66 2.15
C ILE A 111 2.32 -1.48 1.61
N GLY A 112 2.91 -0.31 1.85
CA GLY A 112 4.24 0.07 1.37
C GLY A 112 4.27 0.66 -0.04
N LYS A 113 3.13 0.81 -0.71
CA LYS A 113 3.03 1.46 -2.02
C LYS A 113 2.64 2.92 -1.89
N ASP A 114 2.97 3.69 -2.91
CA ASP A 114 2.58 5.09 -3.03
C ASP A 114 1.16 5.17 -3.60
N LEU A 115 0.33 6.01 -3.00
CA LEU A 115 -1.01 6.33 -3.49
C LEU A 115 -0.96 7.61 -4.31
N ALA A 116 -1.53 7.56 -5.51
CA ALA A 116 -1.83 8.74 -6.32
C ALA A 116 -3.34 8.83 -6.55
N VAL A 117 -3.91 9.99 -6.25
CA VAL A 117 -5.32 10.31 -6.45
C VAL A 117 -5.43 11.59 -7.25
N THR A 118 -6.37 11.65 -8.19
CA THR A 118 -6.62 12.86 -8.97
C THR A 118 -8.04 13.35 -8.69
N LEU A 119 -8.14 14.59 -8.25
CA LEU A 119 -9.40 15.32 -8.17
C LEU A 119 -9.61 16.10 -9.47
N SER A 120 -10.84 16.14 -9.95
CA SER A 120 -11.20 16.96 -11.10
C SER A 120 -12.45 17.80 -10.83
N LYS A 121 -12.51 18.95 -11.52
CA LYS A 121 -13.55 19.97 -11.34
C LYS A 121 -14.90 19.45 -11.81
N VAL A 122 -15.94 19.72 -11.04
CA VAL A 122 -17.33 19.64 -11.47
C VAL A 122 -17.75 21.01 -12.03
N THR A 123 -18.64 21.03 -13.03
CA THR A 123 -19.13 22.27 -13.64
C THR A 123 -19.68 23.24 -12.59
N GLY A 124 -19.18 24.48 -12.58
CA GLY A 124 -19.57 25.51 -11.62
C GLY A 124 -18.78 25.49 -10.30
N TYR A 125 -17.81 24.59 -10.17
CA TYR A 125 -16.97 24.48 -9.00
C TYR A 125 -15.48 24.54 -9.38
N VAL A 126 -14.65 24.90 -8.43
CA VAL A 126 -13.19 24.84 -8.49
C VAL A 126 -12.68 23.86 -7.45
N LEU A 127 -11.48 23.34 -7.63
CA LEU A 127 -10.85 22.48 -6.63
C LEU A 127 -10.64 23.23 -5.32
N PRO A 128 -10.71 22.56 -4.16
CA PRO A 128 -10.48 23.19 -2.86
C PRO A 128 -9.02 23.65 -2.74
N GLU A 129 -8.79 24.67 -1.91
CA GLU A 129 -7.44 25.13 -1.60
C GLU A 129 -6.64 24.08 -0.79
N THR A 130 -7.34 23.31 0.03
CA THR A 130 -6.77 22.25 0.87
C THR A 130 -7.66 21.02 0.86
N VAL A 131 -7.07 19.87 1.11
CA VAL A 131 -7.77 18.60 1.34
C VAL A 131 -7.41 18.07 2.72
N GLU A 132 -8.31 17.32 3.34
CA GLU A 132 -8.01 16.61 4.57
C GLU A 132 -7.64 15.16 4.22
N VAL A 133 -6.50 14.70 4.72
CA VAL A 133 -6.05 13.32 4.60
C VAL A 133 -5.86 12.74 6.00
N ILE A 134 -6.46 11.58 6.25
CA ILE A 134 -6.32 10.83 7.49
C ILE A 134 -5.63 9.52 7.15
N ILE A 135 -4.50 9.24 7.79
CA ILE A 135 -3.72 8.01 7.59
C ILE A 135 -3.72 7.22 8.90
N SER A 136 -4.19 5.97 8.87
CA SER A 136 -4.29 5.10 10.06
C SER A 136 -5.00 5.78 11.24
N GLY A 137 -6.05 6.56 10.95
CA GLY A 137 -6.86 7.26 11.94
C GLY A 137 -6.24 8.55 12.51
N LYS A 138 -5.12 9.04 11.95
CA LYS A 138 -4.49 10.31 12.33
C LYS A 138 -4.54 11.30 11.19
N THR A 139 -4.83 12.55 11.50
CA THR A 139 -4.77 13.63 10.50
C THR A 139 -3.33 13.81 10.03
N ALA A 140 -3.16 13.70 8.72
CA ALA A 140 -1.86 13.84 8.05
C ALA A 140 -1.54 15.32 7.79
N VAL A 141 -0.26 15.64 7.72
CA VAL A 141 0.25 16.99 7.49
C VAL A 141 0.66 17.14 6.04
N GLN A 142 0.09 18.13 5.34
CA GLN A 142 0.48 18.42 3.96
C GLN A 142 1.97 18.80 3.89
N ASP A 143 2.62 18.41 2.81
CA ASP A 143 4.05 18.58 2.52
C ASP A 143 5.01 17.83 3.47
N VAL A 144 4.44 16.99 4.36
CA VAL A 144 5.18 16.06 5.23
C VAL A 144 4.73 14.63 4.97
N ASP A 145 3.45 14.35 5.15
CA ASP A 145 2.87 13.00 5.02
C ASP A 145 2.24 12.79 3.64
N TYR A 146 1.79 13.86 3.00
CA TYR A 146 1.22 13.84 1.65
C TYR A 146 1.46 15.18 0.94
N THR A 147 1.32 15.18 -0.38
CA THR A 147 1.30 16.41 -1.18
C THR A 147 -0.05 16.58 -1.85
N TYR A 148 -0.49 17.83 -2.02
CA TYR A 148 -1.65 18.19 -2.80
C TYR A 148 -1.35 19.41 -3.67
N ASP A 149 -1.55 19.24 -4.97
CA ASP A 149 -1.46 20.33 -5.95
C ASP A 149 -2.86 20.73 -6.41
N LYS A 150 -3.33 21.90 -5.97
CA LYS A 150 -4.67 22.40 -6.27
C LYS A 150 -4.88 22.76 -7.76
N GLU A 151 -3.83 23.01 -8.51
CA GLU A 151 -3.95 23.35 -9.94
C GLU A 151 -4.21 22.09 -10.77
N THR A 152 -3.50 21.01 -10.46
CA THR A 152 -3.64 19.71 -11.14
C THR A 152 -4.66 18.78 -10.48
N GLY A 153 -4.97 19.00 -9.20
CA GLY A 153 -5.83 18.14 -8.38
C GLY A 153 -5.15 16.86 -7.92
N ILE A 154 -3.82 16.77 -8.05
CA ILE A 154 -3.07 15.56 -7.71
C ILE A 154 -2.78 15.54 -6.20
N ILE A 155 -3.16 14.44 -5.56
CA ILE A 155 -2.79 14.08 -4.19
C ILE A 155 -1.84 12.90 -4.26
N GLN A 156 -0.70 12.96 -3.55
CA GLN A 156 0.23 11.84 -3.43
C GLN A 156 0.48 11.55 -1.95
N VAL A 157 0.36 10.27 -1.58
CA VAL A 157 0.68 9.77 -0.24
C VAL A 157 1.77 8.71 -0.41
N PRO A 158 3.01 8.97 -0.03
CA PRO A 158 4.09 8.00 -0.16
C PRO A 158 3.99 6.89 0.88
N ASN A 159 4.47 5.71 0.55
CA ASN A 159 4.69 4.59 1.46
C ASN A 159 3.52 4.30 2.42
N VAL A 160 2.34 4.07 1.86
CA VAL A 160 1.09 3.85 2.63
C VAL A 160 1.23 2.68 3.60
N GLN A 161 1.02 2.93 4.91
CA GLN A 161 1.17 1.94 5.97
C GLN A 161 -0.16 1.53 6.64
N GLY A 162 -1.29 2.04 6.17
CA GLY A 162 -2.61 1.73 6.73
C GLY A 162 -3.72 2.46 5.99
N ASP A 163 -4.95 2.28 6.45
CA ASP A 163 -6.14 2.84 5.83
C ASP A 163 -6.06 4.36 5.69
N ILE A 164 -6.58 4.86 4.57
CA ILE A 164 -6.58 6.30 4.24
C ILE A 164 -8.01 6.77 4.04
N SER A 165 -8.31 7.95 4.57
CA SER A 165 -9.51 8.70 4.26
C SER A 165 -9.14 10.06 3.68
N ILE A 166 -9.70 10.42 2.54
CA ILE A 166 -9.47 11.70 1.86
C ILE A 166 -10.79 12.45 1.78
N SER A 167 -10.83 13.67 2.35
CA SER A 167 -11.98 14.57 2.26
C SER A 167 -11.64 15.76 1.37
N ALA A 168 -12.47 16.03 0.35
CA ALA A 168 -12.28 17.11 -0.59
C ALA A 168 -13.63 17.69 -1.05
N PHE A 169 -13.84 18.99 -0.86
CA PHE A 169 -15.09 19.67 -1.14
C PHE A 169 -14.86 20.79 -2.15
N GLY A 170 -15.42 20.66 -3.34
CA GLY A 170 -15.32 21.68 -4.39
C GLY A 170 -15.97 23.00 -3.97
N VAL A 171 -15.28 24.09 -4.24
CA VAL A 171 -15.73 25.45 -3.93
C VAL A 171 -16.52 26.00 -5.09
N LYS A 172 -17.73 26.51 -4.82
CA LYS A 172 -18.59 27.11 -5.86
C LYS A 172 -17.88 28.30 -6.50
N ARG A 173 -17.75 28.27 -7.82
CA ARG A 173 -17.20 29.40 -8.55
C ARG A 173 -18.18 30.58 -8.51
N VAL A 174 -17.80 31.63 -7.82
CA VAL A 174 -18.53 32.89 -7.86
C VAL A 174 -18.04 33.67 -9.08
N VAL A 175 -18.88 33.80 -10.08
CA VAL A 175 -18.65 34.75 -11.16
C VAL A 175 -19.28 36.08 -10.69
N LEU A 176 -18.44 36.99 -10.25
CA LEU A 176 -18.91 38.33 -9.95
C LEU A 176 -19.43 38.95 -11.25
N PRO A 177 -20.60 39.62 -11.24
CA PRO A 177 -21.04 40.39 -12.39
C PRO A 177 -19.97 41.41 -12.73
N VAL A 178 -19.61 41.47 -13.99
CA VAL A 178 -18.68 42.49 -14.46
C VAL A 178 -19.44 43.80 -14.48
N GLU A 179 -19.13 44.67 -13.55
CA GLU A 179 -19.63 46.04 -13.59
C GLU A 179 -18.79 46.82 -14.63
N TYR A 180 -19.47 47.39 -15.62
CA TYR A 180 -18.86 48.26 -16.57
C TYR A 180 -19.18 49.72 -16.18
N GLU A 181 -18.15 50.50 -15.97
CA GLU A 181 -18.30 51.95 -15.88
C GLU A 181 -18.28 52.52 -17.32
N VAL A 182 -19.37 53.17 -17.69
CA VAL A 182 -19.48 53.85 -18.96
C VAL A 182 -19.17 55.30 -18.70
N VAL A 183 -18.00 55.77 -19.16
CA VAL A 183 -17.64 57.18 -19.09
C VAL A 183 -17.84 57.76 -20.50
N ASP A 184 -18.76 58.72 -20.60
CA ASP A 184 -19.00 59.48 -21.81
C ASP A 184 -18.18 60.80 -21.75
N GLU A 185 -17.06 60.77 -22.47
CA GLU A 185 -16.22 61.96 -22.62
C GLU A 185 -16.42 62.58 -24.03
N GLY A 186 -17.66 62.97 -24.28
CA GLY A 186 -18.05 63.57 -25.57
C GLY A 186 -18.32 62.48 -26.65
N ASN A 187 -17.51 62.40 -27.68
CA ASN A 187 -17.74 61.42 -28.77
C ASN A 187 -17.02 60.08 -28.56
N LEU A 188 -16.37 59.86 -27.43
CA LEU A 188 -15.66 58.63 -27.14
C LEU A 188 -16.35 57.91 -25.98
N LEU A 189 -16.88 56.72 -26.26
CA LEU A 189 -17.40 55.83 -25.24
C LEU A 189 -16.30 54.90 -24.78
N THR A 190 -15.84 54.99 -23.55
CA THR A 190 -14.86 54.10 -22.95
C THR A 190 -15.60 53.15 -22.00
N ILE A 191 -15.50 51.83 -22.24
CA ILE A 191 -16.01 50.82 -21.35
C ILE A 191 -14.81 50.19 -20.63
N THR A 192 -14.75 50.41 -19.31
CA THR A 192 -13.73 49.79 -18.46
C THR A 192 -14.30 48.61 -17.70
N LYS A 193 -13.53 47.58 -17.51
CA LYS A 193 -13.87 46.36 -16.78
C LYS A 193 -13.28 46.43 -15.39
#